data_f9bcd465a3be6fb9f2a3976dfff0a333
#
_entry.id   f9bcd465a3be6fb9f2a3976dfff0a333
#
_cell.length_a   1.000
_cell.length_b   1.000
_cell.length_c   1.000
_cell.angle_alpha   90.00
_cell.angle_beta   90.00
_cell.angle_gamma   90.00
#
_symmetry.space_group_name_H-M   'P 1'
#
loop_
_entity.id
_entity.type
_entity.pdbx_description
1 polymer ?
#
loop_
_entity_poly.entity_id
_entity_poly.type
_entity_poly.pdbx_seq_one_letter_code
_entity_poly.pdbx_strand_id
1 'polypeptide(L)'
;MKATTRVQLSLMMFLNFFIWGAWYVTMGTYLDKVLGASGVQIGAAYSAMAIATIISPFFVGMIADRFFAAQKVLGVLHLLGALLLYYITTIDNPSSFYWVLLVYSLLYAPTLALANSVAFRQMKDTSKEFAGIRVFGTIGWIATGWMIDKVFNIGTDELAFTFKMAAVASIVLGLLSFFLPDTPPKAKGTKATFKQILGADAFVLFKDRSFTIFFIASVLICIPLSFYY
;
A
#
# COMPACT_ATOMS: atom_id res chain seq x y z
N MET A 1 10.81 3.49 -22.51
CA MET A 1 11.45 3.64 -21.18
C MET A 1 12.86 3.04 -21.18
N LYS A 2 13.81 3.58 -20.38
CA LYS A 2 15.17 2.98 -20.21
C LYS A 2 15.08 1.67 -19.41
N ALA A 3 15.96 0.70 -19.70
CA ALA A 3 15.97 -0.60 -19.00
C ALA A 3 16.16 -0.44 -17.47
N THR A 4 17.10 0.41 -17.06
CA THR A 4 17.33 0.70 -15.62
C THR A 4 16.06 1.21 -14.92
N THR A 5 15.35 2.16 -15.55
CA THR A 5 14.08 2.69 -15.00
C THR A 5 13.03 1.58 -14.87
N ARG A 6 12.94 0.69 -15.88
CA ARG A 6 12.01 -0.43 -15.84
C ARG A 6 12.30 -1.37 -14.66
N VAL A 7 13.57 -1.69 -14.43
CA VAL A 7 13.99 -2.54 -13.30
C VAL A 7 13.65 -1.86 -11.97
N GLN A 8 13.97 -0.56 -11.83
CA GLN A 8 13.65 0.20 -10.60
C GLN A 8 12.15 0.20 -10.28
N LEU A 9 11.31 0.45 -11.30
CA LEU A 9 9.85 0.47 -11.13
C LEU A 9 9.28 -0.93 -10.86
N SER A 10 9.83 -1.97 -11.50
CA SER A 10 9.44 -3.36 -11.23
C SER A 10 9.79 -3.78 -9.81
N LEU A 11 10.98 -3.40 -9.32
CA LEU A 11 11.41 -3.68 -7.95
C LEU A 11 10.57 -2.89 -6.93
N MET A 12 10.23 -1.64 -7.21
CA MET A 12 9.30 -0.84 -6.41
C MET A 12 7.95 -1.54 -6.29
N MET A 13 7.36 -2.01 -7.40
CA MET A 13 6.08 -2.73 -7.37
C MET A 13 6.19 -4.05 -6.62
N PHE A 14 7.25 -4.81 -6.85
CA PHE A 14 7.52 -6.06 -6.15
C PHE A 14 7.55 -5.84 -4.64
N LEU A 15 8.40 -4.93 -4.16
CA LEU A 15 8.57 -4.66 -2.74
C LEU A 15 7.29 -4.11 -2.09
N ASN A 16 6.57 -3.23 -2.78
CA ASN A 16 5.35 -2.63 -2.24
C ASN A 16 4.29 -3.72 -1.93
N PHE A 17 4.08 -4.65 -2.86
CA PHE A 17 3.12 -5.74 -2.64
C PHE A 17 3.67 -6.89 -1.79
N PHE A 18 4.98 -7.10 -1.78
CA PHE A 18 5.66 -8.00 -0.86
C PHE A 18 5.41 -7.58 0.60
N ILE A 19 5.57 -6.29 0.91
CA ILE A 19 5.29 -5.73 2.23
C ILE A 19 3.86 -6.03 2.64
N TRP A 20 2.89 -5.80 1.76
CA TRP A 20 1.48 -6.04 2.06
C TRP A 20 1.20 -7.52 2.29
N GLY A 21 1.66 -8.39 1.38
CA GLY A 21 1.51 -9.84 1.52
C GLY A 21 2.12 -10.40 2.79
N ALA A 22 3.22 -9.81 3.27
CA ALA A 22 3.95 -10.33 4.43
C ALA A 22 3.15 -10.33 5.73
N TRP A 23 2.37 -9.29 5.99
CA TRP A 23 1.63 -9.19 7.24
C TRP A 23 0.13 -9.41 7.09
N TYR A 24 -0.46 -9.04 5.94
CA TYR A 24 -1.91 -8.98 5.78
C TYR A 24 -2.57 -10.36 5.84
N VAL A 25 -2.00 -11.34 5.14
CA VAL A 25 -2.55 -12.70 5.06
C VAL A 25 -2.45 -13.43 6.40
N THR A 26 -1.36 -13.23 7.13
CA THR A 26 -1.08 -13.91 8.41
C THR A 26 -1.65 -13.15 9.62
N MET A 27 -2.10 -11.93 9.45
CA MET A 27 -2.55 -11.05 10.54
C MET A 27 -3.71 -11.65 11.34
N GLY A 28 -4.70 -12.24 10.68
CA GLY A 28 -5.84 -12.85 11.36
C GLY A 28 -5.41 -13.98 12.29
N THR A 29 -4.53 -14.86 11.82
CA THR A 29 -3.97 -15.94 12.62
C THR A 29 -3.09 -15.42 13.76
N TYR A 30 -2.28 -14.38 13.51
CA TYR A 30 -1.48 -13.73 14.54
C TYR A 30 -2.35 -13.15 15.65
N LEU A 31 -3.42 -12.43 15.30
CA LEU A 31 -4.35 -11.85 16.27
C LEU A 31 -5.06 -12.93 17.07
N ASP A 32 -5.52 -14.02 16.46
CA ASP A 32 -6.21 -15.12 17.14
C ASP A 32 -5.25 -15.91 18.06
N LYS A 33 -4.14 -16.41 17.50
CA LYS A 33 -3.27 -17.37 18.19
C LYS A 33 -2.25 -16.72 19.12
N VAL A 34 -1.74 -15.53 18.78
CA VAL A 34 -0.68 -14.88 19.56
C VAL A 34 -1.26 -13.85 20.52
N LEU A 35 -2.23 -13.04 20.08
CA LEU A 35 -2.82 -11.98 20.91
C LEU A 35 -4.16 -12.35 21.57
N GLY A 36 -4.73 -13.52 21.26
CA GLY A 36 -6.00 -13.97 21.82
C GLY A 36 -7.19 -13.06 21.47
N ALA A 37 -7.15 -12.44 20.28
CA ALA A 37 -8.17 -11.51 19.84
C ALA A 37 -9.49 -12.22 19.50
N SER A 38 -10.60 -11.59 19.85
CA SER A 38 -11.94 -12.04 19.43
C SER A 38 -12.14 -11.81 17.92
N GLY A 39 -13.09 -12.54 17.31
CA GLY A 39 -13.44 -12.36 15.89
C GLY A 39 -13.84 -10.92 15.54
N VAL A 40 -14.48 -10.19 16.47
CA VAL A 40 -14.81 -8.77 16.30
C VAL A 40 -13.55 -7.90 16.22
N GLN A 41 -12.56 -8.17 17.06
CA GLN A 41 -11.29 -7.43 17.04
C GLN A 41 -10.47 -7.73 15.78
N ILE A 42 -10.50 -8.98 15.31
CA ILE A 42 -9.87 -9.37 14.03
C ILE A 42 -10.53 -8.62 12.86
N GLY A 43 -11.87 -8.63 12.80
CA GLY A 43 -12.61 -7.89 11.78
C GLY A 43 -12.34 -6.38 11.83
N ALA A 44 -12.24 -5.80 13.03
CA ALA A 44 -11.85 -4.42 13.20
C ALA A 44 -10.43 -4.14 12.65
N ALA A 45 -9.47 -5.03 12.91
CA ALA A 45 -8.11 -4.87 12.38
C ALA A 45 -8.07 -4.85 10.85
N TYR A 46 -8.80 -5.72 10.17
CA TYR A 46 -8.93 -5.66 8.70
C TYR A 46 -9.61 -4.38 8.21
N SER A 47 -10.57 -3.83 8.97
CA SER A 47 -11.22 -2.56 8.63
C SER A 47 -10.27 -1.36 8.65
N ALA A 48 -9.17 -1.42 9.42
CA ALA A 48 -8.19 -0.34 9.49
C ALA A 48 -7.61 0.02 8.12
N MET A 49 -7.32 -1.00 7.28
CA MET A 49 -6.82 -0.78 5.93
C MET A 49 -7.90 -0.15 5.02
N ALA A 50 -9.16 -0.57 5.15
CA ALA A 50 -10.27 0.01 4.40
C ALA A 50 -10.48 1.49 4.76
N ILE A 51 -10.49 1.83 6.04
CA ILE A 51 -10.60 3.21 6.55
C ILE A 51 -9.43 4.05 6.01
N ALA A 52 -8.20 3.53 6.11
CA ALA A 52 -7.02 4.22 5.64
C ALA A 52 -7.07 4.48 4.13
N THR A 53 -7.54 3.54 3.33
CA THR A 53 -7.66 3.67 1.87
C THR A 53 -8.66 4.77 1.47
N ILE A 54 -9.70 4.99 2.27
CA ILE A 54 -10.67 6.08 2.04
C ILE A 54 -10.06 7.44 2.41
N ILE A 55 -9.36 7.54 3.53
CA ILE A 55 -8.95 8.81 4.13
C ILE A 55 -7.60 9.30 3.57
N SER A 56 -6.58 8.44 3.56
CA SER A 56 -5.19 8.87 3.36
C SER A 56 -4.85 9.38 1.96
N PRO A 57 -5.48 8.92 0.84
CA PRO A 57 -5.13 9.43 -0.48
C PRO A 57 -5.40 10.93 -0.65
N PHE A 58 -6.40 11.47 0.04
CA PHE A 58 -6.71 12.90 -0.02
C PHE A 58 -5.55 13.75 0.52
N PHE A 59 -5.00 13.38 1.66
CA PHE A 59 -3.91 14.13 2.28
C PHE A 59 -2.58 13.88 1.57
N VAL A 60 -2.24 12.63 1.33
CA VAL A 60 -0.95 12.27 0.75
C VAL A 60 -0.88 12.61 -0.73
N GLY A 61 -1.99 12.45 -1.47
CA GLY A 61 -2.10 12.90 -2.86
C GLY A 61 -1.85 14.40 -2.97
N MET A 62 -2.48 15.20 -2.12
CA MET A 62 -2.27 16.65 -2.07
C MET A 62 -0.79 16.99 -1.80
N ILE A 63 -0.14 16.30 -0.85
CA ILE A 63 1.26 16.53 -0.51
C ILE A 63 2.17 16.22 -1.70
N ALA A 64 1.97 15.07 -2.37
CA ALA A 64 2.77 14.64 -3.51
C ALA A 64 2.51 15.49 -4.78
N ASP A 65 1.30 15.97 -4.96
CA ASP A 65 0.97 16.78 -6.14
C ASP A 65 1.44 18.24 -6.04
N ARG A 66 1.69 18.75 -4.84
CA ARG A 66 1.97 20.18 -4.62
C ARG A 66 3.30 20.50 -3.98
N PHE A 67 3.76 19.69 -3.05
CA PHE A 67 4.88 20.08 -2.20
C PHE A 67 6.13 19.25 -2.45
N PHE A 68 5.99 17.93 -2.57
CA PHE A 68 7.13 17.05 -2.64
C PHE A 68 7.04 16.09 -3.82
N ALA A 69 8.19 15.67 -4.33
CA ALA A 69 8.25 14.66 -5.38
C ALA A 69 7.69 13.32 -4.88
N ALA A 70 6.82 12.68 -5.68
CA ALA A 70 6.04 11.51 -5.28
C ALA A 70 6.93 10.35 -4.78
N GLN A 71 8.09 10.12 -5.41
CA GLN A 71 9.02 9.08 -4.97
C GLN A 71 9.64 9.39 -3.60
N LYS A 72 9.84 10.66 -3.24
CA LYS A 72 10.35 11.04 -1.92
C LYS A 72 9.29 10.83 -0.84
N VAL A 73 8.04 11.20 -1.13
CA VAL A 73 6.91 10.93 -0.23
C VAL A 73 6.77 9.43 0.00
N LEU A 74 6.82 8.63 -1.08
CA LEU A 74 6.81 7.17 -1.00
C LEU A 74 7.90 6.64 -0.06
N GLY A 75 9.12 7.15 -0.20
CA GLY A 75 10.26 6.77 0.63
C GLY A 75 10.04 7.05 2.12
N VAL A 76 9.59 8.26 2.45
CA VAL A 76 9.32 8.66 3.84
C VAL A 76 8.21 7.82 4.45
N LEU A 77 7.11 7.59 3.71
CA LEU A 77 5.99 6.78 4.19
C LEU A 77 6.41 5.34 4.52
N HIS A 78 7.26 4.74 3.68
CA HIS A 78 7.77 3.40 3.93
C HIS A 78 8.74 3.35 5.11
N LEU A 79 9.62 4.33 5.29
CA LEU A 79 10.52 4.38 6.44
C LEU A 79 9.75 4.54 7.76
N LEU A 80 8.76 5.44 7.81
CA LEU A 80 7.89 5.58 8.98
C LEU A 80 7.04 4.33 9.21
N GLY A 81 6.50 3.74 8.12
CA GLY A 81 5.76 2.49 8.17
C GLY A 81 6.58 1.33 8.72
N ALA A 82 7.88 1.25 8.38
CA ALA A 82 8.77 0.21 8.88
C ALA A 82 8.94 0.28 10.40
N LEU A 83 9.03 1.49 10.97
CA LEU A 83 9.10 1.67 12.42
C LEU A 83 7.82 1.16 13.10
N LEU A 84 6.66 1.45 12.54
CA LEU A 84 5.37 0.98 13.08
C LEU A 84 5.21 -0.53 12.93
N LEU A 85 5.60 -1.13 11.79
CA LEU A 85 5.59 -2.58 11.59
C LEU A 85 6.48 -3.30 12.60
N TYR A 86 7.65 -2.74 12.90
CA TYR A 86 8.50 -3.31 13.94
C TYR A 86 7.87 -3.13 15.32
N TYR A 87 7.33 -1.96 15.63
CA TYR A 87 6.69 -1.66 16.90
C TYR A 87 5.46 -2.57 17.16
N ILE A 88 4.68 -2.89 16.13
CA ILE A 88 3.56 -3.83 16.21
C ILE A 88 4.00 -5.17 16.85
N THR A 89 5.20 -5.64 16.58
CA THR A 89 5.69 -6.92 17.12
C THR A 89 6.00 -6.92 18.62
N THR A 90 5.94 -5.76 19.26
CA THR A 90 6.14 -5.58 20.70
C THR A 90 4.84 -5.40 21.47
N ILE A 91 3.70 -5.41 20.75
CA ILE A 91 2.37 -5.18 21.34
C ILE A 91 1.78 -6.52 21.74
N ASP A 92 1.24 -6.59 22.96
CA ASP A 92 0.69 -7.79 23.59
C ASP A 92 -0.84 -7.78 23.72
N ASN A 93 -1.51 -6.71 23.29
CA ASN A 93 -2.98 -6.63 23.37
C ASN A 93 -3.62 -6.16 22.04
N PRO A 94 -4.80 -6.74 21.68
CA PRO A 94 -5.46 -6.45 20.40
C PRO A 94 -5.90 -5.00 20.21
N SER A 95 -6.23 -4.28 21.28
CA SER A 95 -6.71 -2.89 21.17
C SER A 95 -5.58 -1.95 20.79
N SER A 96 -4.43 -2.06 21.43
CA SER A 96 -3.23 -1.29 21.05
C SER A 96 -2.74 -1.65 19.66
N PHE A 97 -2.79 -2.95 19.30
CA PHE A 97 -2.47 -3.41 17.95
C PHE A 97 -3.33 -2.70 16.90
N TYR A 98 -4.65 -2.62 17.11
CA TYR A 98 -5.56 -1.95 16.18
C TYR A 98 -5.16 -0.49 15.91
N TRP A 99 -4.87 0.28 16.94
CA TRP A 99 -4.54 1.70 16.78
C TRP A 99 -3.21 1.91 16.05
N VAL A 100 -2.21 1.11 16.37
CA VAL A 100 -0.91 1.18 15.68
C VAL A 100 -1.05 0.72 14.23
N LEU A 101 -1.83 -0.34 13.99
CA LEU A 101 -2.13 -0.81 12.65
C LEU A 101 -2.89 0.24 11.83
N LEU A 102 -3.83 0.97 12.44
CA LEU A 102 -4.55 2.05 11.77
C LEU A 102 -3.61 3.17 11.34
N VAL A 103 -2.70 3.61 12.23
CA VAL A 103 -1.69 4.63 11.89
C VAL A 103 -0.77 4.11 10.79
N TYR A 104 -0.29 2.87 10.87
CA TYR A 104 0.48 2.23 9.82
C TYR A 104 -0.28 2.20 8.48
N SER A 105 -1.54 1.80 8.50
CA SER A 105 -2.38 1.72 7.30
C SER A 105 -2.58 3.11 6.65
N LEU A 106 -2.70 4.17 7.45
CA LEU A 106 -2.78 5.56 6.94
C LEU A 106 -1.49 5.99 6.22
N LEU A 107 -0.34 5.44 6.60
CA LEU A 107 0.93 5.67 5.90
C LEU A 107 1.07 4.76 4.68
N TYR A 108 0.61 3.50 4.78
CA TYR A 108 0.81 2.50 3.73
C TYR A 108 -0.20 2.63 2.57
N ALA A 109 -1.49 2.80 2.85
CA ALA A 109 -2.53 2.81 1.81
C ALA A 109 -2.25 3.79 0.65
N PRO A 110 -1.80 5.04 0.88
CA PRO A 110 -1.51 5.96 -0.21
C PRO A 110 -0.29 5.56 -1.04
N THR A 111 0.60 4.70 -0.52
CA THR A 111 1.78 4.24 -1.25
C THR A 111 1.41 3.43 -2.49
N LEU A 112 0.27 2.74 -2.47
CA LEU A 112 -0.27 2.00 -3.62
C LEU A 112 -0.58 2.94 -4.80
N ALA A 113 -1.22 4.07 -4.53
CA ALA A 113 -1.52 5.08 -5.54
C ALA A 113 -0.25 5.85 -5.97
N LEU A 114 0.64 6.18 -5.02
CA LEU A 114 1.90 6.85 -5.32
C LEU A 114 2.81 5.99 -6.20
N ALA A 115 2.94 4.69 -5.94
CA ALA A 115 3.73 3.77 -6.75
C ALA A 115 3.21 3.74 -8.20
N ASN A 116 1.88 3.68 -8.40
CA ASN A 116 1.29 3.78 -9.73
C ASN A 116 1.59 5.14 -10.37
N SER A 117 1.46 6.25 -9.64
CA SER A 117 1.75 7.59 -10.15
C SER A 117 3.21 7.74 -10.57
N VAL A 118 4.15 7.26 -9.74
CA VAL A 118 5.59 7.23 -10.08
C VAL A 118 5.83 6.43 -11.36
N ALA A 119 5.21 5.25 -11.48
CA ALA A 119 5.36 4.40 -12.66
C ALA A 119 4.80 5.07 -13.92
N PHE A 120 3.58 5.58 -13.87
CA PHE A 120 2.93 6.22 -15.04
C PHE A 120 3.71 7.41 -15.58
N ARG A 121 4.38 8.17 -14.72
CA ARG A 121 5.16 9.34 -15.16
C ARG A 121 6.42 9.01 -15.93
N GLN A 122 6.90 7.78 -15.82
CA GLN A 122 8.12 7.31 -16.52
C GLN A 122 7.80 6.60 -17.82
N MET A 123 6.52 6.36 -18.12
CA MET A 123 6.06 5.64 -19.32
C MET A 123 5.70 6.59 -20.44
N LYS A 124 6.02 6.18 -21.68
CA LYS A 124 5.55 6.85 -22.89
C LYS A 124 4.15 6.39 -23.31
N ASP A 125 3.89 5.09 -23.15
CA ASP A 125 2.61 4.46 -23.46
C ASP A 125 2.22 3.56 -22.27
N THR A 126 1.35 4.09 -21.40
CA THR A 126 0.92 3.39 -20.18
C THR A 126 0.15 2.11 -20.50
N SER A 127 -0.58 2.07 -21.62
CA SER A 127 -1.38 0.90 -22.02
C SER A 127 -0.50 -0.31 -22.37
N LYS A 128 0.72 -0.08 -22.88
CA LYS A 128 1.64 -1.14 -23.26
C LYS A 128 2.70 -1.46 -22.21
N GLU A 129 3.11 -0.47 -21.43
CA GLU A 129 4.26 -0.60 -20.54
C GLU A 129 3.86 -0.96 -19.10
N PHE A 130 2.69 -0.51 -18.62
CA PHE A 130 2.31 -0.63 -17.23
C PHE A 130 2.07 -2.07 -16.76
N ALA A 131 1.38 -2.88 -17.56
CA ALA A 131 1.07 -4.26 -17.20
C ALA A 131 2.35 -5.08 -16.88
N GLY A 132 3.41 -4.89 -17.69
CA GLY A 132 4.70 -5.58 -17.51
C GLY A 132 5.49 -5.13 -16.28
N ILE A 133 5.14 -3.99 -15.66
CA ILE A 133 5.71 -3.53 -14.40
C ILE A 133 4.80 -3.93 -13.24
N ARG A 134 3.48 -3.78 -13.40
CA ARG A 134 2.49 -4.07 -12.37
C ARG A 134 2.46 -5.56 -11.98
N VAL A 135 2.74 -6.47 -12.91
CA VAL A 135 2.80 -7.92 -12.63
C VAL A 135 3.83 -8.26 -11.55
N PHE A 136 4.92 -7.49 -11.41
CA PHE A 136 5.89 -7.70 -10.33
C PHE A 136 5.29 -7.48 -8.94
N GLY A 137 4.23 -6.69 -8.81
CA GLY A 137 3.47 -6.62 -7.56
C GLY A 137 2.82 -7.95 -7.20
N THR A 138 2.18 -8.62 -8.16
CA THR A 138 1.61 -9.95 -7.94
C THR A 138 2.70 -10.98 -7.61
N ILE A 139 3.84 -10.91 -8.31
CA ILE A 139 5.00 -11.78 -8.00
C ILE A 139 5.50 -11.52 -6.58
N GLY A 140 5.57 -10.26 -6.14
CA GLY A 140 5.95 -9.89 -4.77
C GLY A 140 5.02 -10.50 -3.71
N TRP A 141 3.72 -10.43 -3.95
CA TRP A 141 2.72 -11.05 -3.08
C TRP A 141 2.89 -12.57 -2.97
N ILE A 142 3.04 -13.25 -4.11
CA ILE A 142 3.26 -14.71 -4.17
C ILE A 142 4.58 -15.08 -3.49
N ALA A 143 5.65 -14.33 -3.78
CA ALA A 143 6.97 -14.58 -3.21
C ALA A 143 6.95 -14.52 -1.69
N THR A 144 6.14 -13.64 -1.10
CA THR A 144 5.99 -13.54 0.35
C THR A 144 5.42 -14.81 0.95
N GLY A 145 4.32 -15.32 0.41
CA GLY A 145 3.70 -16.56 0.88
C GLY A 145 4.67 -17.75 0.79
N TRP A 146 5.38 -17.84 -0.34
CA TRP A 146 6.40 -18.87 -0.53
C TRP A 146 7.56 -18.75 0.47
N MET A 147 8.02 -17.54 0.76
CA MET A 147 9.09 -17.31 1.76
C MET A 147 8.63 -17.69 3.17
N ILE A 148 7.41 -17.33 3.55
CA ILE A 148 6.86 -17.66 4.88
C ILE A 148 6.78 -19.17 5.08
N ASP A 149 6.25 -19.89 4.09
CA ASP A 149 6.02 -21.33 4.19
C ASP A 149 7.29 -22.16 3.92
N LYS A 150 7.98 -21.93 2.80
CA LYS A 150 9.05 -22.82 2.31
C LYS A 150 10.47 -22.41 2.70
N VAL A 151 10.73 -21.11 2.88
CA VAL A 151 12.10 -20.64 3.22
C VAL A 151 12.27 -20.54 4.72
N PHE A 152 11.34 -19.87 5.39
CA PHE A 152 11.44 -19.63 6.84
C PHE A 152 10.67 -20.67 7.66
N ASN A 153 9.72 -21.41 7.05
CA ASN A 153 8.87 -22.40 7.72
C ASN A 153 8.27 -21.84 9.02
N ILE A 154 7.69 -20.64 8.94
CA ILE A 154 7.23 -19.88 10.10
C ILE A 154 6.01 -20.57 10.72
N GLY A 155 6.17 -21.03 11.96
CA GLY A 155 5.08 -21.58 12.76
C GLY A 155 4.14 -20.49 13.29
N THR A 156 2.99 -20.93 13.80
CA THR A 156 1.95 -20.02 14.37
C THR A 156 2.49 -19.16 15.51
N ASP A 157 3.41 -19.67 16.31
CA ASP A 157 3.99 -18.93 17.44
C ASP A 157 5.04 -17.89 17.00
N GLU A 158 5.52 -17.99 15.76
CA GLU A 158 6.55 -17.12 15.18
C GLU A 158 5.98 -16.07 14.22
N LEU A 159 4.65 -15.95 14.09
CA LEU A 159 4.01 -15.06 13.13
C LEU A 159 4.37 -13.57 13.29
N ALA A 160 4.86 -13.13 14.45
CA ALA A 160 5.45 -11.80 14.62
C ALA A 160 6.61 -11.54 13.63
N PHE A 161 7.30 -12.61 13.16
CA PHE A 161 8.37 -12.50 12.17
C PHE A 161 7.87 -11.94 10.84
N THR A 162 6.63 -12.20 10.46
CA THR A 162 6.05 -11.69 9.19
C THR A 162 5.99 -10.16 9.17
N PHE A 163 5.68 -9.53 10.31
CA PHE A 163 5.73 -8.07 10.46
C PHE A 163 7.16 -7.55 10.43
N LYS A 164 8.13 -8.26 11.02
CA LYS A 164 9.56 -7.90 10.94
C LYS A 164 10.07 -7.99 9.50
N MET A 165 9.68 -9.03 8.77
CA MET A 165 10.01 -9.19 7.35
C MET A 165 9.42 -8.04 6.51
N ALA A 166 8.17 -7.66 6.77
CA ALA A 166 7.53 -6.51 6.15
C ALA A 166 8.27 -5.21 6.49
N ALA A 167 8.72 -5.04 7.74
CA ALA A 167 9.47 -3.86 8.17
C ALA A 167 10.81 -3.74 7.42
N VAL A 168 11.56 -4.83 7.29
CA VAL A 168 12.83 -4.86 6.54
C VAL A 168 12.58 -4.51 5.07
N ALA A 169 11.59 -5.15 4.43
CA ALA A 169 11.24 -4.85 3.04
C ALA A 169 10.79 -3.38 2.87
N SER A 170 10.11 -2.82 3.87
CA SER A 170 9.69 -1.42 3.89
C SER A 170 10.88 -0.47 4.01
N ILE A 171 11.90 -0.80 4.80
CA ILE A 171 13.16 -0.03 4.84
C ILE A 171 13.83 -0.07 3.46
N VAL A 172 13.94 -1.25 2.85
CA VAL A 172 14.58 -1.40 1.54
C VAL A 172 13.84 -0.58 0.48
N LEU A 173 12.50 -0.65 0.44
CA LEU A 173 11.70 0.15 -0.49
C LEU A 173 11.80 1.65 -0.18
N GLY A 174 11.79 2.01 1.10
CA GLY A 174 11.95 3.39 1.54
C GLY A 174 13.25 4.00 1.02
N LEU A 175 14.36 3.30 1.20
CA LEU A 175 15.68 3.74 0.70
C LEU A 175 15.73 3.75 -0.83
N LEU A 176 15.25 2.67 -1.48
CA LEU A 176 15.17 2.59 -2.95
C LEU A 176 14.39 3.75 -3.55
N SER A 177 13.35 4.22 -2.87
CA SER A 177 12.48 5.28 -3.37
C SER A 177 13.21 6.60 -3.61
N PHE A 178 14.29 6.89 -2.89
CA PHE A 178 15.11 8.07 -3.12
C PHE A 178 15.98 7.99 -4.37
N PHE A 179 16.19 6.77 -4.91
CA PHE A 179 16.92 6.51 -6.15
C PHE A 179 16.02 6.28 -7.36
N LEU A 180 14.69 6.32 -7.17
CA LEU A 180 13.73 6.25 -8.27
C LEU A 180 13.83 7.50 -9.14
N PRO A 181 13.42 7.41 -10.43
CA PRO A 181 13.38 8.57 -11.30
C PRO A 181 12.56 9.71 -10.73
N ASP A 182 13.05 10.93 -10.89
CA ASP A 182 12.41 12.11 -10.33
C ASP A 182 10.98 12.29 -10.84
N THR A 183 10.08 12.50 -9.90
CA THR A 183 8.64 12.63 -10.14
C THR A 183 8.12 13.89 -9.44
N PRO A 184 8.47 15.08 -9.96
CA PRO A 184 8.18 16.35 -9.31
C PRO A 184 6.67 16.61 -9.22
N PRO A 185 6.22 17.44 -8.26
CA PRO A 185 4.81 17.78 -8.10
C PRO A 185 4.24 18.47 -9.34
N LYS A 186 3.06 18.03 -9.80
CA LYS A 186 2.38 18.58 -11.00
C LYS A 186 1.79 19.96 -10.78
N ALA A 187 1.30 20.22 -9.57
CA ALA A 187 0.55 21.41 -9.21
C ALA A 187 1.35 22.38 -8.32
N LYS A 188 2.69 22.39 -8.47
CA LYS A 188 3.56 23.26 -7.68
C LYS A 188 3.18 24.73 -7.87
N GLY A 189 2.94 25.42 -6.75
CA GLY A 189 2.62 26.86 -6.75
C GLY A 189 1.15 27.22 -7.07
N THR A 190 0.29 26.25 -7.36
CA THR A 190 -1.13 26.51 -7.59
C THR A 190 -1.90 26.52 -6.26
N LYS A 191 -2.80 27.50 -6.07
CA LYS A 191 -3.74 27.51 -4.94
C LYS A 191 -4.82 26.44 -5.16
N ALA A 192 -4.98 25.52 -4.21
CA ALA A 192 -6.08 24.55 -4.26
C ALA A 192 -7.33 25.16 -3.66
N THR A 193 -8.43 25.01 -4.34
CA THR A 193 -9.74 25.14 -3.72
C THR A 193 -10.01 23.90 -2.87
N PHE A 194 -10.74 24.05 -1.77
CA PHE A 194 -11.12 22.93 -0.90
C PHE A 194 -11.81 21.78 -1.67
N LYS A 195 -12.62 22.10 -2.67
CA LYS A 195 -13.22 21.15 -3.60
C LYS A 195 -12.19 20.29 -4.36
N GLN A 196 -11.09 20.91 -4.81
CA GLN A 196 -10.01 20.19 -5.51
C GLN A 196 -9.21 19.29 -4.55
N ILE A 197 -9.07 19.70 -3.30
CA ILE A 197 -8.42 18.89 -2.27
C ILE A 197 -9.24 17.63 -1.98
N LEU A 198 -10.56 17.76 -1.92
CA LEU A 198 -11.50 16.65 -1.72
C LEU A 198 -11.73 15.80 -2.98
N GLY A 199 -11.08 16.12 -4.10
CA GLY A 199 -11.29 15.40 -5.35
C GLY A 199 -12.72 15.54 -5.91
N ALA A 200 -13.46 16.58 -5.47
CA ALA A 200 -14.87 16.77 -5.89
C ALA A 200 -15.01 16.93 -7.42
N ASP A 201 -13.95 17.37 -8.09
CA ASP A 201 -13.92 17.46 -9.54
C ASP A 201 -14.01 16.05 -10.21
N ALA A 202 -13.64 14.98 -9.51
CA ALA A 202 -13.78 13.63 -10.01
C ALA A 202 -15.24 13.16 -10.11
N PHE A 203 -16.16 13.76 -9.35
CA PHE A 203 -17.60 13.45 -9.47
C PHE A 203 -18.17 13.74 -10.86
N VAL A 204 -17.53 14.60 -11.64
CA VAL A 204 -17.90 14.84 -13.03
C VAL A 204 -17.82 13.57 -13.88
N LEU A 205 -16.91 12.65 -13.54
CA LEU A 205 -16.75 11.35 -14.23
C LEU A 205 -18.00 10.47 -14.12
N PHE A 206 -18.80 10.61 -13.07
CA PHE A 206 -20.06 9.86 -12.92
C PHE A 206 -21.15 10.30 -13.91
N LYS A 207 -20.95 11.37 -14.66
CA LYS A 207 -21.82 11.73 -15.80
C LYS A 207 -21.61 10.77 -16.99
N ASP A 208 -20.45 10.14 -17.08
CA ASP A 208 -20.19 9.07 -18.06
C ASP A 208 -20.77 7.75 -17.55
N ARG A 209 -21.69 7.17 -18.37
CA ARG A 209 -22.36 5.90 -18.04
C ARG A 209 -21.37 4.74 -17.93
N SER A 210 -20.38 4.69 -18.82
CA SER A 210 -19.37 3.62 -18.83
C SER A 210 -18.51 3.66 -17.59
N PHE A 211 -18.09 4.87 -17.18
CA PHE A 211 -17.35 5.08 -15.93
C PHE A 211 -18.18 4.68 -14.71
N THR A 212 -19.46 5.07 -14.66
CA THR A 212 -20.36 4.72 -13.55
C THR A 212 -20.54 3.21 -13.41
N ILE A 213 -20.78 2.51 -14.54
CA ILE A 213 -20.90 1.05 -14.55
C ILE A 213 -19.59 0.39 -14.08
N PHE A 214 -18.45 0.86 -14.61
CA PHE A 214 -17.13 0.37 -14.19
C PHE A 214 -16.90 0.56 -12.70
N PHE A 215 -17.22 1.75 -12.16
CA PHE A 215 -17.07 2.05 -10.75
C PHE A 215 -17.93 1.14 -9.87
N ILE A 216 -19.22 1.00 -10.19
CA ILE A 216 -20.14 0.13 -9.43
C ILE A 216 -19.68 -1.33 -9.51
N ALA A 217 -19.30 -1.82 -10.68
CA ALA A 217 -18.79 -3.19 -10.84
C ALA A 217 -17.51 -3.41 -10.03
N SER A 218 -16.60 -2.42 -10.00
CA SER A 218 -15.37 -2.49 -9.20
C SER A 218 -15.66 -2.55 -7.70
N VAL A 219 -16.63 -1.79 -7.21
CA VAL A 219 -17.06 -1.85 -5.80
C VAL A 219 -17.68 -3.21 -5.47
N LEU A 220 -18.57 -3.70 -6.35
CA LEU A 220 -19.26 -4.98 -6.13
C LEU A 220 -18.29 -6.17 -6.13
N ILE A 221 -17.26 -6.18 -6.97
CA ILE A 221 -16.29 -7.28 -7.02
C ILE A 221 -15.37 -7.30 -5.80
N CYS A 222 -15.17 -6.14 -5.13
CA CYS A 222 -14.39 -6.10 -3.89
C CYS A 222 -15.06 -6.84 -2.73
N ILE A 223 -16.41 -6.96 -2.75
CA ILE A 223 -17.16 -7.67 -1.70
C ILE A 223 -16.78 -9.16 -1.67
N PRO A 224 -16.97 -9.97 -2.73
CA PRO A 224 -16.56 -11.36 -2.72
C PRO A 224 -15.04 -11.53 -2.56
N LEU A 225 -14.25 -10.58 -3.08
CA LEU A 225 -12.79 -10.62 -2.94
C LEU A 225 -12.36 -10.52 -1.47
N SER A 226 -13.06 -9.74 -0.65
CA SER A 226 -12.75 -9.60 0.78
C SER A 226 -13.04 -10.88 1.59
N PHE A 227 -13.88 -11.78 1.09
CA PHE A 227 -14.13 -13.09 1.70
C PHE A 227 -13.13 -14.17 1.27
N TYR A 228 -12.31 -13.88 0.26
CA TYR A 228 -11.29 -14.82 -0.23
C TYR A 228 -10.01 -14.79 0.63
N TYR A 229 -9.74 -13.69 1.29
CA TYR A 229 -8.59 -13.50 2.18
C TYR A 229 -9.01 -13.63 3.64
#